data_eb3ce62f2fb917387bc3b663bb841e65
#
_entry.id   eb3ce62f2fb917387bc3b663bb841e65
#
_cell.length_a   1.000
_cell.length_b   1.000
_cell.length_c   1.000
_cell.angle_alpha   90.00
_cell.angle_beta   90.00
_cell.angle_gamma   90.00
#
_symmetry.space_group_name_H-M   'P 1'
#
loop_
_entity.id
_entity.type
_entity.pdbx_description
1 polymer ?
#
loop_
_entity_poly.entity_id
_entity_poly.type
_entity_poly.pdbx_seq_one_letter_code
_entity_poly.pdbx_strand_id
1 'polypeptide(L)'
;MKYEIYGIKFRKLRKQQHLSLKQAAEGVTSRQTLGNWELGKGDMDFTKVLLLLRKIHVQPIDFLENSVSEYLRQITGEISSMYVNDQTDNLHQYAQHALNVSHDNVKDKIAFFRACVACNYLLDLTGKDLMNKSDKLRLNSFFNKVQNEDEHWYYEDVYFFGNTQSVLNARKIYELAYSLNYYAKGHSTSNKEWTTAVLNTLINALFVLVKKDIDLARRLDLILSEN
;
A
#
# COMPACT_ATOMS: atom_id res chain seq x y z
N MET A 1 4.84 -1.66 -19.01
CA MET A 1 4.29 -2.86 -18.30
C MET A 1 3.33 -3.53 -19.26
N LYS A 2 3.59 -4.79 -19.63
CA LYS A 2 2.77 -5.49 -20.62
C LYS A 2 1.49 -6.01 -19.96
N TYR A 3 0.33 -5.49 -20.36
CA TYR A 3 -1.00 -5.93 -19.92
C TYR A 3 -1.36 -7.38 -20.33
N GLU A 4 -0.50 -8.02 -21.10
CA GLU A 4 -0.59 -9.43 -21.56
C GLU A 4 -0.62 -10.46 -20.42
N ILE A 5 -0.26 -10.05 -19.21
CA ILE A 5 0.00 -10.96 -18.08
C ILE A 5 -1.28 -11.64 -17.58
N TYR A 6 -2.40 -10.92 -17.50
CA TYR A 6 -3.62 -11.44 -16.86
C TYR A 6 -4.30 -12.54 -17.66
N GLY A 7 -4.38 -12.44 -18.97
CA GLY A 7 -4.94 -13.52 -19.80
C GLY A 7 -4.14 -14.81 -19.71
N ILE A 8 -2.80 -14.69 -19.74
CA ILE A 8 -1.87 -15.81 -19.60
C ILE A 8 -1.97 -16.44 -18.21
N LYS A 9 -2.05 -15.61 -17.15
CA LYS A 9 -2.25 -16.06 -15.77
C LYS A 9 -3.58 -16.81 -15.63
N PHE A 10 -4.67 -16.24 -16.16
CA PHE A 10 -5.97 -16.90 -16.17
C PHE A 10 -5.94 -18.27 -16.85
N ARG A 11 -5.28 -18.38 -18.02
CA ARG A 11 -5.12 -19.65 -18.73
C ARG A 11 -4.45 -20.72 -17.88
N LYS A 12 -3.40 -20.35 -17.13
CA LYS A 12 -2.70 -21.25 -16.22
C LYS A 12 -3.63 -21.77 -15.13
N LEU A 13 -4.32 -20.84 -14.45
CA LEU A 13 -5.27 -21.15 -13.37
C LEU A 13 -6.45 -22.01 -13.86
N ARG A 14 -7.07 -21.64 -15.00
CA ARG A 14 -8.13 -22.43 -15.62
C ARG A 14 -7.72 -23.88 -15.91
N LYS A 15 -6.49 -24.05 -16.44
CA LYS A 15 -5.95 -25.39 -16.74
C LYS A 15 -5.69 -26.20 -15.47
N GLN A 16 -5.26 -25.57 -14.40
CA GLN A 16 -5.10 -26.21 -13.08
C GLN A 16 -6.43 -26.71 -12.53
N GLN A 17 -7.54 -26.01 -12.85
CA GLN A 17 -8.89 -26.42 -12.49
C GLN A 17 -9.52 -27.42 -13.52
N HIS A 18 -8.72 -27.92 -14.46
CA HIS A 18 -9.16 -28.87 -15.50
C HIS A 18 -10.36 -28.40 -16.35
N LEU A 19 -10.61 -27.09 -16.42
CA LEU A 19 -11.70 -26.53 -17.22
C LEU A 19 -11.25 -26.30 -18.67
N SER A 20 -12.07 -26.75 -19.60
CA SER A 20 -11.87 -26.43 -21.02
C SER A 20 -12.18 -24.95 -21.29
N LEU A 21 -11.66 -24.43 -22.41
CA LEU A 21 -11.91 -23.05 -22.83
C LEU A 21 -13.43 -22.79 -23.05
N LYS A 22 -14.17 -23.80 -23.56
CA LYS A 22 -15.62 -23.74 -23.77
C LYS A 22 -16.36 -23.60 -22.44
N GLN A 23 -16.07 -24.47 -21.49
CA GLN A 23 -16.71 -24.46 -20.16
C GLN A 23 -16.46 -23.14 -19.40
N ALA A 24 -15.23 -22.62 -19.46
CA ALA A 24 -14.92 -21.35 -18.78
C ALA A 24 -15.63 -20.16 -19.45
N ALA A 25 -15.72 -20.13 -20.78
CA ALA A 25 -16.35 -19.03 -21.52
C ALA A 25 -17.89 -19.01 -21.42
N GLU A 26 -18.51 -20.15 -21.18
CA GLU A 26 -19.97 -20.32 -21.20
C GLU A 26 -20.69 -19.32 -20.27
N GLY A 27 -21.67 -18.59 -20.82
CA GLY A 27 -22.46 -17.60 -20.08
C GLY A 27 -21.70 -16.30 -19.72
N VAL A 28 -20.42 -16.16 -20.11
CA VAL A 28 -19.62 -14.96 -19.81
C VAL A 28 -19.14 -14.27 -21.09
N THR A 29 -18.55 -15.05 -22.02
CA THR A 29 -17.99 -14.53 -23.27
C THR A 29 -17.90 -15.60 -24.34
N SER A 30 -17.50 -15.24 -25.57
CA SER A 30 -17.26 -16.25 -26.59
C SER A 30 -15.97 -17.03 -26.32
N ARG A 31 -15.93 -18.31 -26.73
CA ARG A 31 -14.72 -19.14 -26.70
C ARG A 31 -13.54 -18.45 -27.41
N GLN A 32 -13.84 -17.78 -28.53
CA GLN A 32 -12.81 -17.09 -29.32
C GLN A 32 -12.24 -15.89 -28.58
N THR A 33 -13.10 -15.06 -27.96
CA THR A 33 -12.68 -13.89 -27.15
C THR A 33 -11.82 -14.33 -25.98
N LEU A 34 -12.26 -15.36 -25.23
CA LEU A 34 -11.48 -15.89 -24.12
C LEU A 34 -10.13 -16.45 -24.60
N GLY A 35 -10.11 -17.19 -25.72
CA GLY A 35 -8.89 -17.76 -26.28
C GLY A 35 -7.89 -16.69 -26.70
N ASN A 36 -8.35 -15.60 -27.32
CA ASN A 36 -7.49 -14.47 -27.71
C ASN A 36 -6.90 -13.77 -26.47
N TRP A 37 -7.73 -13.52 -25.44
CA TRP A 37 -7.25 -12.92 -24.20
C TRP A 37 -6.21 -13.82 -23.49
N GLU A 38 -6.46 -15.12 -23.40
CA GLU A 38 -5.50 -16.10 -22.85
C GLU A 38 -4.18 -16.21 -23.63
N LEU A 39 -4.14 -15.71 -24.85
CA LEU A 39 -2.93 -15.65 -25.70
C LEU A 39 -2.28 -14.25 -25.66
N GLY A 40 -2.83 -13.31 -24.88
CA GLY A 40 -2.36 -11.92 -24.85
C GLY A 40 -2.66 -11.13 -26.15
N LYS A 41 -3.66 -11.60 -26.94
CA LYS A 41 -4.02 -11.00 -28.24
C LYS A 41 -5.22 -10.06 -28.18
N GLY A 42 -5.64 -9.65 -26.98
CA GLY A 42 -6.77 -8.75 -26.76
C GLY A 42 -7.06 -8.54 -25.30
N ASP A 43 -7.97 -7.62 -25.02
CA ASP A 43 -8.39 -7.26 -23.68
C ASP A 43 -9.69 -7.98 -23.27
N MET A 44 -9.93 -8.00 -21.97
CA MET A 44 -11.16 -8.53 -21.39
C MET A 44 -11.75 -7.48 -20.45
N ASP A 45 -13.03 -7.23 -20.60
CA ASP A 45 -13.79 -6.38 -19.69
C ASP A 45 -13.68 -6.90 -18.24
N PHE A 46 -13.49 -5.98 -17.28
CA PHE A 46 -13.22 -6.34 -15.88
C PHE A 46 -14.37 -7.12 -15.25
N THR A 47 -15.62 -6.79 -15.58
CA THR A 47 -16.79 -7.55 -15.10
C THR A 47 -16.74 -9.01 -15.58
N LYS A 48 -16.34 -9.21 -16.83
CA LYS A 48 -16.16 -10.57 -17.38
C LYS A 48 -15.00 -11.29 -16.70
N VAL A 49 -13.90 -10.60 -16.40
CA VAL A 49 -12.79 -11.18 -15.63
C VAL A 49 -13.28 -11.67 -14.27
N LEU A 50 -14.04 -10.89 -13.53
CA LEU A 50 -14.60 -11.31 -12.24
C LEU A 50 -15.50 -12.54 -12.36
N LEU A 51 -16.35 -12.59 -13.38
CA LEU A 51 -17.22 -13.74 -13.65
C LEU A 51 -16.39 -14.99 -14.04
N LEU A 52 -15.34 -14.82 -14.82
CA LEU A 52 -14.44 -15.92 -15.21
C LEU A 52 -13.68 -16.46 -13.99
N LEU A 53 -13.17 -15.58 -13.12
CA LEU A 53 -12.48 -15.97 -11.87
C LEU A 53 -13.41 -16.75 -10.94
N ARG A 54 -14.68 -16.30 -10.81
CA ARG A 54 -15.68 -17.04 -10.04
C ARG A 54 -15.91 -18.46 -10.57
N LYS A 55 -15.90 -18.64 -11.88
CA LYS A 55 -16.07 -19.97 -12.53
C LYS A 55 -14.91 -20.92 -12.26
N ILE A 56 -13.71 -20.40 -12.13
CA ILE A 56 -12.53 -21.21 -11.82
C ILE A 56 -12.21 -21.23 -10.31
N HIS A 57 -13.13 -20.72 -9.46
CA HIS A 57 -13.00 -20.68 -8.00
C HIS A 57 -11.72 -19.99 -7.50
N VAL A 58 -11.27 -18.96 -8.20
CA VAL A 58 -10.12 -18.12 -7.83
C VAL A 58 -10.61 -16.79 -7.29
N GLN A 59 -10.11 -16.37 -6.14
CA GLN A 59 -10.43 -15.06 -5.59
C GLN A 59 -9.74 -13.95 -6.40
N PRO A 60 -10.40 -12.79 -6.63
CA PRO A 60 -9.79 -11.68 -7.33
C PRO A 60 -8.46 -11.24 -6.74
N ILE A 61 -8.30 -11.29 -5.42
CA ILE A 61 -7.06 -10.93 -4.73
C ILE A 61 -5.89 -11.84 -5.15
N ASP A 62 -6.11 -13.16 -5.23
CA ASP A 62 -5.09 -14.12 -5.64
C ASP A 62 -4.71 -13.95 -7.13
N PHE A 63 -5.68 -13.49 -7.92
CA PHE A 63 -5.46 -13.19 -9.33
C PHE A 63 -4.65 -11.91 -9.54
N LEU A 64 -4.83 -10.92 -8.69
CA LEU A 64 -4.17 -9.61 -8.74
C LEU A 64 -2.86 -9.55 -7.96
N GLU A 65 -2.23 -10.67 -7.70
CA GLU A 65 -1.01 -10.87 -6.88
C GLU A 65 0.20 -9.97 -7.21
N ASN A 66 0.20 -9.23 -8.30
CA ASN A 66 1.18 -8.18 -8.62
C ASN A 66 0.52 -6.79 -8.61
N SER A 67 -0.45 -6.60 -7.70
CA SER A 67 -1.12 -5.33 -7.51
C SER A 67 -0.17 -4.25 -6.98
N VAL A 68 -0.62 -3.01 -6.95
CA VAL A 68 0.12 -1.88 -6.35
C VAL A 68 0.50 -2.18 -4.89
N SER A 69 -0.34 -2.91 -4.15
CA SER A 69 -0.07 -3.35 -2.77
C SER A 69 1.17 -4.25 -2.66
N GLU A 70 1.36 -5.17 -3.60
CA GLU A 70 2.55 -6.04 -3.62
C GLU A 70 3.81 -5.24 -3.92
N TYR A 71 3.73 -4.29 -4.85
CA TYR A 71 4.85 -3.40 -5.15
C TYR A 71 5.26 -2.56 -3.93
N LEU A 72 4.29 -2.02 -3.18
CA LEU A 72 4.56 -1.29 -1.94
C LEU A 72 5.20 -2.18 -0.87
N ARG A 73 4.72 -3.42 -0.73
CA ARG A 73 5.33 -4.40 0.18
C ARG A 73 6.76 -4.78 -0.21
N GLN A 74 7.06 -4.89 -1.49
CA GLN A 74 8.44 -5.13 -1.95
C GLN A 74 9.36 -3.97 -1.57
N ILE A 75 8.95 -2.72 -1.83
CA ILE A 75 9.74 -1.53 -1.45
C ILE A 75 10.01 -1.51 0.05
N THR A 76 8.97 -1.67 0.86
CA THR A 76 9.15 -1.66 2.33
C THR A 76 9.90 -2.88 2.83
N GLY A 77 9.77 -4.04 2.17
CA GLY A 77 10.52 -5.25 2.48
C GLY A 77 12.03 -5.08 2.29
N GLU A 78 12.45 -4.46 1.19
CA GLU A 78 13.86 -4.13 0.94
C GLU A 78 14.41 -3.19 2.03
N ILE A 79 13.68 -2.12 2.34
CA ILE A 79 14.07 -1.12 3.35
C ILE A 79 14.06 -1.73 4.76
N SER A 80 13.01 -2.46 5.12
CA SER A 80 12.91 -3.08 6.44
C SER A 80 13.95 -4.17 6.67
N SER A 81 14.40 -4.86 5.63
CA SER A 81 15.51 -5.82 5.73
C SER A 81 16.81 -5.13 6.14
N MET A 82 17.11 -3.97 5.57
CA MET A 82 18.28 -3.18 5.99
C MET A 82 18.15 -2.68 7.43
N TYR A 83 16.95 -2.26 7.83
CA TYR A 83 16.64 -1.79 9.17
C TYR A 83 16.80 -2.90 10.23
N VAL A 84 16.19 -4.06 10.02
CA VAL A 84 16.23 -5.19 10.98
C VAL A 84 17.64 -5.77 11.14
N ASN A 85 18.48 -5.69 10.11
CA ASN A 85 19.85 -6.17 10.14
C ASN A 85 20.87 -5.07 10.51
N ASP A 86 20.43 -3.93 11.04
CA ASP A 86 21.28 -2.77 11.44
C ASP A 86 22.24 -2.30 10.35
N GLN A 87 21.85 -2.44 9.07
CA GLN A 87 22.66 -2.03 7.92
C GLN A 87 22.58 -0.52 7.71
N THR A 88 23.05 0.24 8.69
CA THR A 88 22.89 1.69 8.76
C THR A 88 23.47 2.42 7.54
N ASP A 89 24.66 2.04 7.09
CA ASP A 89 25.33 2.69 5.94
C ASP A 89 24.58 2.40 4.63
N ASN A 90 24.12 1.16 4.44
CA ASN A 90 23.34 0.77 3.26
C ASN A 90 22.00 1.52 3.26
N LEU A 91 21.32 1.58 4.38
CA LEU A 91 20.05 2.29 4.51
C LEU A 91 20.22 3.80 4.29
N HIS A 92 21.31 4.39 4.77
CA HIS A 92 21.65 5.80 4.53
C HIS A 92 21.87 6.09 3.04
N GLN A 93 22.68 5.28 2.36
CA GLN A 93 22.92 5.41 0.92
C GLN A 93 21.65 5.22 0.11
N TYR A 94 20.85 4.22 0.47
CA TYR A 94 19.54 3.97 -0.16
C TYR A 94 18.59 5.15 -0.01
N ALA A 95 18.46 5.70 1.21
CA ALA A 95 17.59 6.85 1.48
C ALA A 95 18.04 8.11 0.72
N GLN A 96 19.34 8.38 0.67
CA GLN A 96 19.89 9.49 -0.10
C GLN A 96 19.64 9.35 -1.60
N HIS A 97 19.85 8.14 -2.15
CA HIS A 97 19.58 7.86 -3.56
C HIS A 97 18.08 8.02 -3.86
N ALA A 98 17.22 7.46 -3.01
CA ALA A 98 15.77 7.56 -3.19
C ALA A 98 15.26 9.01 -3.16
N LEU A 99 15.83 9.86 -2.28
CA LEU A 99 15.54 11.29 -2.26
C LEU A 99 15.94 11.97 -3.56
N ASN A 100 17.15 11.72 -4.08
CA ASN A 100 17.61 12.29 -5.34
C ASN A 100 16.67 11.90 -6.49
N VAL A 101 16.32 10.62 -6.62
CA VAL A 101 15.36 10.13 -7.64
C VAL A 101 14.00 10.81 -7.50
N SER A 102 13.52 11.02 -6.26
CA SER A 102 12.26 11.73 -6.00
C SER A 102 12.29 13.21 -6.35
N HIS A 103 13.45 13.87 -6.19
CA HIS A 103 13.66 15.27 -6.58
C HIS A 103 13.73 15.44 -8.10
N ASP A 104 14.40 14.52 -8.80
CA ASP A 104 14.48 14.52 -10.26
C ASP A 104 13.12 14.23 -10.94
N ASN A 105 12.26 13.46 -10.26
CA ASN A 105 10.96 13.03 -10.76
C ASN A 105 9.82 13.44 -9.80
N VAL A 106 9.61 14.75 -9.63
CA VAL A 106 8.63 15.29 -8.67
C VAL A 106 7.21 14.77 -8.86
N LYS A 107 6.82 14.37 -10.08
CA LYS A 107 5.48 13.80 -10.35
C LYS A 107 5.37 12.31 -10.05
N ASP A 108 6.48 11.62 -9.85
CA ASP A 108 6.49 10.19 -9.53
C ASP A 108 6.12 9.97 -8.05
N LYS A 109 4.87 9.55 -7.83
CA LYS A 109 4.34 9.24 -6.50
C LYS A 109 5.09 8.07 -5.85
N ILE A 110 5.55 7.10 -6.64
CA ILE A 110 6.22 5.90 -6.13
C ILE A 110 7.65 6.22 -5.69
N ALA A 111 8.38 7.02 -6.47
CA ALA A 111 9.70 7.51 -6.08
C ALA A 111 9.62 8.31 -4.77
N PHE A 112 8.61 9.17 -4.64
CA PHE A 112 8.38 9.93 -3.40
C PHE A 112 8.04 9.02 -2.22
N PHE A 113 7.18 8.04 -2.40
CA PHE A 113 6.84 7.05 -1.37
C PHE A 113 8.09 6.32 -0.88
N ARG A 114 8.91 5.80 -1.80
CA ARG A 114 10.16 5.11 -1.50
C ARG A 114 11.13 5.97 -0.68
N ALA A 115 11.30 7.24 -1.08
CA ALA A 115 12.16 8.18 -0.38
C ALA A 115 11.67 8.44 1.05
N CYS A 116 10.38 8.71 1.24
CA CYS A 116 9.80 8.97 2.56
C CYS A 116 9.94 7.77 3.50
N VAL A 117 9.67 6.55 2.99
CA VAL A 117 9.79 5.31 3.79
C VAL A 117 11.24 5.07 4.18
N ALA A 118 12.19 5.19 3.25
CA ALA A 118 13.61 5.00 3.56
C ALA A 118 14.13 6.01 4.60
N CYS A 119 13.74 7.28 4.47
CA CYS A 119 14.07 8.32 5.45
C CYS A 119 13.44 8.06 6.82
N ASN A 120 12.21 7.53 6.86
CA ASN A 120 11.52 7.17 8.09
C ASN A 120 12.28 6.09 8.88
N TYR A 121 12.67 5.02 8.21
CA TYR A 121 13.41 3.92 8.82
C TYR A 121 14.80 4.35 9.25
N LEU A 122 15.51 5.17 8.44
CA LEU A 122 16.80 5.72 8.81
C LEU A 122 16.72 6.63 10.04
N LEU A 123 15.73 7.52 10.09
CA LEU A 123 15.51 8.42 11.23
C LEU A 123 15.22 7.62 12.51
N ASP A 124 14.37 6.59 12.43
CA ASP A 124 14.05 5.76 13.60
C ASP A 124 15.27 4.97 14.10
N LEU A 125 16.10 4.45 13.19
CA LEU A 125 17.28 3.65 13.52
C LEU A 125 18.42 4.52 14.07
N THR A 126 18.66 5.70 13.49
CA THR A 126 19.88 6.47 13.73
C THR A 126 19.67 7.84 14.37
N GLY A 127 18.43 8.32 14.42
CA GLY A 127 18.10 9.70 14.78
C GLY A 127 18.45 10.73 13.69
N LYS A 128 18.97 10.31 12.51
CA LYS A 128 19.40 11.20 11.44
C LYS A 128 18.28 11.46 10.43
N ASP A 129 17.82 12.70 10.38
CA ASP A 129 16.78 13.13 9.44
C ASP A 129 17.44 13.67 8.14
N LEU A 130 17.16 13.01 7.02
CA LEU A 130 17.62 13.42 5.70
C LEU A 130 16.62 14.29 4.95
N MET A 131 15.34 14.33 5.39
CA MET A 131 14.31 15.09 4.70
C MET A 131 14.47 16.58 4.97
N ASN A 132 14.58 17.36 3.89
CA ASN A 132 14.60 18.81 3.99
C ASN A 132 13.18 19.39 4.21
N LYS A 133 13.08 20.71 4.36
CA LYS A 133 11.80 21.39 4.60
C LYS A 133 10.79 21.20 3.46
N SER A 134 11.27 21.16 2.21
CA SER A 134 10.40 20.95 1.03
C SER A 134 9.82 19.56 1.01
N ASP A 135 10.62 18.53 1.34
CA ASP A 135 10.18 17.14 1.41
C ASP A 135 9.09 16.97 2.48
N LYS A 136 9.28 17.56 3.66
CA LYS A 136 8.30 17.55 4.75
C LYS A 136 7.01 18.28 4.39
N LEU A 137 7.11 19.41 3.71
CA LEU A 137 5.93 20.12 3.21
C LEU A 137 5.16 19.29 2.18
N ARG A 138 5.86 18.61 1.27
CA ARG A 138 5.25 17.73 0.28
C ARG A 138 4.53 16.55 0.96
N LEU A 139 5.16 15.93 1.97
CA LEU A 139 4.56 14.83 2.74
C LEU A 139 3.31 15.29 3.50
N ASN A 140 3.37 16.44 4.18
CA ASN A 140 2.22 17.02 4.85
C ASN A 140 1.09 17.37 3.87
N SER A 141 1.42 17.94 2.69
CA SER A 141 0.44 18.24 1.65
C SER A 141 -0.25 16.98 1.13
N PHE A 142 0.49 15.88 0.98
CA PHE A 142 -0.09 14.58 0.62
C PHE A 142 -1.15 14.14 1.63
N PHE A 143 -0.79 14.10 2.92
CA PHE A 143 -1.74 13.68 3.96
C PHE A 143 -2.89 14.68 4.21
N ASN A 144 -2.68 15.96 3.96
CA ASN A 144 -3.79 16.94 3.99
C ASN A 144 -4.85 16.62 2.91
N LYS A 145 -4.44 16.15 1.74
CA LYS A 145 -5.38 15.72 0.69
C LYS A 145 -6.15 14.48 1.12
N VAL A 146 -5.46 13.47 1.69
CA VAL A 146 -6.11 12.26 2.21
C VAL A 146 -7.20 12.60 3.25
N GLN A 147 -6.97 13.61 4.11
CA GLN A 147 -7.94 14.04 5.13
C GLN A 147 -9.10 14.88 4.57
N ASN A 148 -8.89 15.64 3.46
CA ASN A 148 -9.83 16.63 2.97
C ASN A 148 -10.59 16.20 1.72
N GLU A 149 -10.02 15.31 0.88
CA GLU A 149 -10.64 14.81 -0.34
C GLU A 149 -11.43 13.53 0.01
N ASP A 150 -12.73 13.68 0.34
CA ASP A 150 -13.70 12.60 0.57
C ASP A 150 -13.57 11.78 1.87
N GLU A 151 -12.69 12.15 2.79
CA GLU A 151 -12.44 11.42 4.05
C GLU A 151 -12.21 9.91 3.85
N HIS A 152 -11.69 9.51 2.66
CA HIS A 152 -11.51 8.11 2.30
C HIS A 152 -10.06 7.67 2.48
N TRP A 153 -9.87 6.61 3.29
CA TRP A 153 -8.56 5.99 3.51
C TRP A 153 -8.39 4.75 2.64
N TYR A 154 -7.72 4.90 1.50
CA TYR A 154 -7.33 3.75 0.68
C TYR A 154 -6.24 2.92 1.38
N TYR A 155 -6.11 1.65 1.02
CA TYR A 155 -5.06 0.77 1.56
C TYR A 155 -3.66 1.37 1.43
N GLU A 156 -3.36 1.98 0.30
CA GLU A 156 -2.06 2.65 0.06
C GLU A 156 -1.80 3.80 1.02
N ASP A 157 -2.82 4.60 1.35
CA ASP A 157 -2.68 5.76 2.23
C ASP A 157 -2.43 5.30 3.67
N VAL A 158 -3.17 4.27 4.12
CA VAL A 158 -2.96 3.62 5.42
C VAL A 158 -1.55 3.07 5.52
N TYR A 159 -1.13 2.32 4.50
CA TYR A 159 0.19 1.70 4.44
C TYR A 159 1.31 2.74 4.41
N PHE A 160 1.14 3.82 3.64
CA PHE A 160 2.10 4.93 3.58
C PHE A 160 2.18 5.67 4.91
N PHE A 161 1.06 5.96 5.54
CA PHE A 161 1.06 6.57 6.87
C PHE A 161 1.78 5.68 7.90
N GLY A 162 1.49 4.38 7.93
CA GLY A 162 2.15 3.44 8.85
C GLY A 162 3.67 3.35 8.71
N ASN A 163 4.20 3.68 7.53
CA ASN A 163 5.63 3.61 7.22
C ASN A 163 6.34 4.97 7.14
N THR A 164 5.68 6.08 7.55
CA THR A 164 6.26 7.44 7.48
C THR A 164 6.07 8.25 8.76
N GLN A 165 5.71 7.62 9.87
CA GLN A 165 5.36 8.32 11.10
C GLN A 165 6.55 8.99 11.80
N SER A 166 7.73 8.37 11.76
CA SER A 166 8.92 8.94 12.42
C SER A 166 9.35 10.27 11.80
N VAL A 167 9.12 10.50 10.50
CA VAL A 167 9.43 11.78 9.83
C VAL A 167 8.35 12.85 9.98
N LEU A 168 7.17 12.50 10.51
CA LEU A 168 6.09 13.45 10.82
C LEU A 168 6.25 14.06 12.22
N ASN A 169 5.71 15.26 12.45
CA ASN A 169 5.60 15.80 13.81
C ASN A 169 4.49 15.13 14.61
N ALA A 170 4.58 15.16 15.93
CA ALA A 170 3.66 14.49 16.84
C ALA A 170 2.18 14.88 16.61
N ARG A 171 1.91 16.18 16.44
CA ARG A 171 0.56 16.68 16.19
C ARG A 171 -0.03 16.07 14.90
N LYS A 172 0.74 16.04 13.81
CA LYS A 172 0.28 15.48 12.54
C LYS A 172 0.02 13.97 12.63
N ILE A 173 0.86 13.23 13.36
CA ILE A 173 0.65 11.81 13.63
C ILE A 173 -0.69 11.61 14.35
N TYR A 174 -0.94 12.38 15.41
CA TYR A 174 -2.18 12.29 16.18
C TYR A 174 -3.41 12.60 15.32
N GLU A 175 -3.38 13.70 14.54
CA GLU A 175 -4.48 14.11 13.66
C GLU A 175 -4.81 13.02 12.62
N LEU A 176 -3.79 12.42 12.01
CA LEU A 176 -3.95 11.35 11.02
C LEU A 176 -4.46 10.05 11.66
N ALA A 177 -3.93 9.67 12.81
CA ALA A 177 -4.36 8.47 13.53
C ALA A 177 -5.81 8.60 14.01
N TYR A 178 -6.21 9.79 14.48
CA TYR A 178 -7.58 10.09 14.84
C TYR A 178 -8.53 9.95 13.63
N SER A 179 -8.20 10.60 12.52
CA SER A 179 -8.97 10.53 11.27
C SER A 179 -9.10 9.08 10.76
N LEU A 180 -7.98 8.32 10.75
CA LEU A 180 -7.99 6.93 10.32
C LEU A 180 -8.88 6.06 11.23
N ASN A 181 -8.78 6.22 12.54
CA ASN A 181 -9.62 5.48 13.49
C ASN A 181 -11.10 5.81 13.32
N TYR A 182 -11.44 7.10 13.16
CA TYR A 182 -12.81 7.55 12.92
C TYR A 182 -13.36 6.95 11.61
N TYR A 183 -12.58 7.00 10.53
CA TYR A 183 -12.96 6.39 9.26
C TYR A 183 -13.17 4.87 9.40
N ALA A 184 -12.26 4.16 10.06
CA ALA A 184 -12.35 2.73 10.25
C ALA A 184 -13.59 2.28 11.04
N LYS A 185 -13.99 3.04 12.08
CA LYS A 185 -15.22 2.79 12.85
C LYS A 185 -16.48 2.95 11.99
N GLY A 186 -16.50 3.94 11.10
CA GLY A 186 -17.64 4.22 10.21
C GLY A 186 -17.77 3.27 9.01
N HIS A 187 -16.69 2.52 8.67
CA HIS A 187 -16.63 1.72 7.46
C HIS A 187 -16.34 0.25 7.78
N SER A 188 -17.41 -0.51 8.02
CA SER A 188 -17.28 -1.98 8.15
C SER A 188 -16.81 -2.60 6.84
N THR A 189 -15.68 -3.28 6.85
CA THR A 189 -15.14 -3.98 5.69
C THR A 189 -14.79 -5.44 6.03
N SER A 190 -15.03 -6.33 5.09
CA SER A 190 -14.54 -7.72 5.16
C SER A 190 -13.09 -7.87 4.68
N ASN A 191 -12.46 -6.79 4.25
CA ASN A 191 -11.06 -6.81 3.79
C ASN A 191 -10.11 -6.90 4.98
N LYS A 192 -9.66 -8.12 5.30
CA LYS A 192 -8.74 -8.40 6.41
C LYS A 192 -7.39 -7.71 6.25
N GLU A 193 -6.87 -7.56 5.03
CA GLU A 193 -5.59 -6.88 4.79
C GLU A 193 -5.68 -5.40 5.16
N TRP A 194 -6.76 -4.74 4.74
CA TRP A 194 -6.99 -3.33 5.10
C TRP A 194 -7.14 -3.16 6.62
N THR A 195 -7.95 -4.01 7.27
CA THR A 195 -8.13 -3.97 8.73
C THR A 195 -6.82 -4.19 9.48
N THR A 196 -6.02 -5.16 9.04
CA THR A 196 -4.69 -5.41 9.63
C THR A 196 -3.75 -4.23 9.43
N ALA A 197 -3.75 -3.61 8.25
CA ALA A 197 -2.94 -2.42 7.98
C ALA A 197 -3.34 -1.24 8.88
N VAL A 198 -4.63 -1.01 9.08
CA VAL A 198 -5.16 0.02 10.01
C VAL A 198 -4.67 -0.23 11.43
N LEU A 199 -4.87 -1.43 11.96
CA LEU A 199 -4.45 -1.79 13.32
C LEU A 199 -2.94 -1.59 13.52
N ASN A 200 -2.12 -2.10 12.61
CA ASN A 200 -0.67 -1.93 12.68
C ASN A 200 -0.27 -0.45 12.62
N THR A 201 -0.92 0.33 11.75
CA THR A 201 -0.65 1.77 11.61
C THR A 201 -1.00 2.54 12.87
N LEU A 202 -2.13 2.23 13.52
CA LEU A 202 -2.53 2.88 14.77
C LEU A 202 -1.64 2.48 15.95
N ILE A 203 -1.23 1.20 16.03
CA ILE A 203 -0.26 0.73 17.03
C ILE A 203 1.08 1.44 16.85
N ASN A 204 1.59 1.51 15.63
CA ASN A 204 2.83 2.21 15.33
C ASN A 204 2.73 3.71 15.70
N ALA A 205 1.58 4.35 15.43
CA ALA A 205 1.35 5.75 15.81
C ALA A 205 1.47 5.96 17.33
N LEU A 206 0.91 5.05 18.14
CA LEU A 206 1.09 5.08 19.59
C LEU A 206 2.57 4.99 19.99
N PHE A 207 3.31 4.03 19.45
CA PHE A 207 4.74 3.86 19.76
C PHE A 207 5.58 5.09 19.39
N VAL A 208 5.31 5.68 18.21
CA VAL A 208 6.03 6.88 17.79
C VAL A 208 5.64 8.09 18.64
N LEU A 209 4.35 8.24 19.00
CA LEU A 209 3.90 9.32 19.88
C LEU A 209 4.48 9.20 21.29
N VAL A 210 4.60 8.00 21.86
CA VAL A 210 5.25 7.80 23.17
C VAL A 210 6.68 8.38 23.18
N LYS A 211 7.41 8.26 22.07
CA LYS A 211 8.76 8.82 21.94
C LYS A 211 8.75 10.35 21.71
N LYS A 212 7.71 10.90 21.05
CA LYS A 212 7.67 12.31 20.60
C LYS A 212 6.85 13.23 21.51
N ASP A 213 5.70 12.76 22.00
CA ASP A 213 4.72 13.53 22.79
C ASP A 213 3.82 12.56 23.57
N ILE A 214 4.15 12.35 24.84
CA ILE A 214 3.44 11.37 25.68
C ILE A 214 1.97 11.76 25.94
N ASP A 215 1.65 13.06 25.94
CA ASP A 215 0.28 13.51 26.19
C ASP A 215 -0.60 13.24 24.97
N LEU A 216 -0.10 13.42 23.76
CA LEU A 216 -0.80 13.01 22.54
C LEU A 216 -0.91 11.49 22.45
N ALA A 217 0.10 10.72 22.88
CA ALA A 217 0.02 9.27 22.97
C ALA A 217 -1.13 8.83 23.89
N ARG A 218 -1.22 9.38 25.11
CA ARG A 218 -2.29 9.08 26.07
C ARG A 218 -3.69 9.40 25.52
N ARG A 219 -3.81 10.54 24.83
CA ARG A 219 -5.09 10.92 24.19
C ARG A 219 -5.51 9.94 23.11
N LEU A 220 -4.55 9.51 22.28
CA LEU A 220 -4.83 8.53 21.22
C LEU A 220 -5.21 7.18 21.83
N ASP A 221 -4.49 6.72 22.85
CA ASP A 221 -4.77 5.45 23.56
C ASP A 221 -6.19 5.42 24.14
N LEU A 222 -6.63 6.50 24.78
CA LEU A 222 -8.02 6.62 25.26
C LEU A 222 -9.04 6.46 24.13
N ILE A 223 -8.82 7.12 22.98
CA ILE A 223 -9.73 7.04 21.82
C ILE A 223 -9.76 5.63 21.21
N LEU A 224 -8.64 4.92 21.23
CA LEU A 224 -8.56 3.56 20.72
C LEU A 224 -9.15 2.53 21.70
N SER A 225 -9.15 2.83 23.00
CA SER A 225 -9.67 1.95 24.05
C SER A 225 -11.19 2.04 24.24
N GLU A 226 -11.84 3.10 23.75
CA GLU A 226 -13.29 3.32 23.83
C GLU A 226 -14.11 2.47 22.83
N ASN A 227 -13.65 1.22 22.51
CA ASN A 227 -14.31 0.31 21.56
C ASN A 227 -14.86 -0.93 22.21
#